data_60c574c76a1329b384fb269ad49fb42a
#
_entry.id   60c574c76a1329b384fb269ad49fb42a
#
_cell.length_a   1.000
_cell.length_b   1.000
_cell.length_c   1.000
_cell.angle_alpha   90.00
_cell.angle_beta   90.00
_cell.angle_gamma   90.00
#
_symmetry.space_group_name_H-M   'P 1'
#
loop_
_entity.id
_entity.type
_entity.pdbx_description
1 polymer ?
#
loop_
_entity_poly.entity_id
_entity_poly.type
_entity_poly.pdbx_seq_one_letter_code
_entity_poly.pdbx_strand_id
1 'polypeptide(L)'
;MKSEFTRAKAHATLTSGEVIRMLRELKGWTQQELSDRSGINATNISPLENERIDIGKKRAEQLAKAFDVHPAIIMFPEYEAAEMKRAA
;
A
#
# COMPACT_ATOMS: atom_id res chain seq x y z
N MET A 1 -10.42 14.46 24.39
CA MET A 1 -10.80 13.18 23.93
C MET A 1 -10.79 12.99 22.44
N LYS A 2 -11.57 13.77 21.76
CA LYS A 2 -11.59 13.67 20.36
C LYS A 2 -10.25 13.95 19.74
N SER A 3 -9.55 14.94 20.21
CA SER A 3 -8.29 15.27 19.61
C SER A 3 -7.27 14.17 19.89
N GLU A 4 -7.37 13.54 21.01
CA GLU A 4 -6.49 12.42 21.27
C GLU A 4 -6.79 11.25 20.38
N PHE A 5 -8.06 10.99 20.18
CA PHE A 5 -8.45 9.93 19.31
C PHE A 5 -7.98 10.21 17.88
N THR A 6 -8.13 11.43 17.45
CA THR A 6 -7.70 11.82 16.13
C THR A 6 -6.21 11.67 15.98
N ARG A 7 -5.48 12.06 17.01
CA ARG A 7 -4.04 11.95 16.97
C ARG A 7 -3.60 10.50 16.92
N ALA A 8 -4.26 9.65 17.69
CA ALA A 8 -3.93 8.24 17.66
C ALA A 8 -4.19 7.67 16.29
N LYS A 9 -5.29 8.06 15.67
CA LYS A 9 -5.57 7.61 14.35
C LYS A 9 -4.55 8.10 13.36
N ALA A 10 -4.12 9.33 13.51
CA ALA A 10 -3.14 9.88 12.61
C ALA A 10 -1.81 9.16 12.74
N HIS A 11 -1.55 8.63 13.90
CA HIS A 11 -0.32 7.90 14.10
C HIS A 11 -0.46 6.42 13.81
N ALA A 12 -1.68 5.95 13.66
CA ALA A 12 -1.90 4.57 13.31
C ALA A 12 -1.36 4.37 11.92
N THR A 13 -0.43 3.48 11.78
CA THR A 13 0.23 3.26 10.52
C THR A 13 -0.50 2.21 9.74
N LEU A 14 -0.76 2.48 8.49
CA LEU A 14 -1.30 1.46 7.62
C LEU A 14 -0.19 0.46 7.33
N THR A 15 -0.55 -0.79 7.20
CA THR A 15 0.41 -1.79 6.77
C THR A 15 0.55 -1.73 5.26
N SER A 16 1.60 -2.33 4.74
CA SER A 16 1.79 -2.40 3.30
C SER A 16 0.59 -3.05 2.63
N GLY A 17 0.07 -4.11 3.22
CA GLY A 17 -1.09 -4.79 2.66
C GLY A 17 -2.32 -3.90 2.61
N GLU A 18 -2.51 -3.12 3.67
CA GLU A 18 -3.64 -2.20 3.71
C GLU A 18 -3.51 -1.11 2.65
N VAL A 19 -2.29 -0.63 2.45
CA VAL A 19 -2.06 0.38 1.41
C VAL A 19 -2.35 -0.20 0.04
N ILE A 20 -1.90 -1.42 -0.21
CA ILE A 20 -2.15 -2.07 -1.50
C ILE A 20 -3.65 -2.18 -1.73
N ARG A 21 -4.37 -2.63 -0.74
CA ARG A 21 -5.81 -2.79 -0.87
C ARG A 21 -6.50 -1.45 -1.08
N MET A 22 -6.09 -0.45 -0.32
CA MET A 22 -6.67 0.87 -0.45
C MET A 22 -6.46 1.44 -1.85
N LEU A 23 -5.24 1.33 -2.36
CA LEU A 23 -4.94 1.84 -3.70
C LEU A 23 -5.72 1.09 -4.75
N ARG A 24 -5.84 -0.23 -4.58
CA ARG A 24 -6.60 -1.04 -5.52
C ARG A 24 -8.06 -0.62 -5.55
N GLU A 25 -8.64 -0.41 -4.37
CA GLU A 25 -10.04 -0.02 -4.27
C GLU A 25 -10.26 1.39 -4.82
N LEU A 26 -9.30 2.27 -4.61
CA LEU A 26 -9.39 3.61 -5.18
C LEU A 26 -9.40 3.59 -6.70
N LYS A 27 -8.68 2.64 -7.28
CA LYS A 27 -8.67 2.50 -8.73
C LYS A 27 -9.91 1.78 -9.24
N GLY A 28 -10.68 1.19 -8.35
CA GLY A 28 -11.85 0.42 -8.75
C GLY A 28 -11.49 -0.94 -9.33
N TRP A 29 -10.32 -1.47 -8.96
CA TRP A 29 -9.84 -2.74 -9.51
C TRP A 29 -10.19 -3.90 -8.61
N THR A 30 -10.46 -5.05 -9.24
CA THR A 30 -10.55 -6.31 -8.51
C THR A 30 -9.14 -6.80 -8.25
N GLN A 31 -9.03 -7.82 -7.41
CA GLN A 31 -7.72 -8.43 -7.16
C GLN A 31 -7.15 -9.02 -8.45
N GLN A 32 -8.01 -9.58 -9.28
CA GLN A 32 -7.55 -10.12 -10.55
C GLN A 32 -7.02 -9.02 -11.46
N GLU A 33 -7.68 -7.89 -11.49
CA GLU A 33 -7.20 -6.77 -12.28
C GLU A 33 -5.86 -6.26 -11.79
N LEU A 34 -5.67 -6.22 -10.47
CA LEU A 34 -4.38 -5.83 -9.94
C LEU A 34 -3.31 -6.83 -10.34
N SER A 35 -3.64 -8.12 -10.31
CA SER A 35 -2.71 -9.14 -10.75
C SER A 35 -2.31 -8.90 -12.20
N ASP A 36 -3.29 -8.65 -13.05
CA ASP A 36 -3.04 -8.44 -14.46
C ASP A 36 -2.16 -7.23 -14.71
N ARG A 37 -2.38 -6.16 -13.95
CA ARG A 37 -1.64 -4.92 -14.16
C ARG A 37 -0.26 -4.92 -13.53
N SER A 38 -0.09 -5.67 -12.46
CA SER A 38 1.18 -5.67 -11.74
C SER A 38 2.12 -6.79 -12.17
N GLY A 39 1.57 -7.83 -12.78
CA GLY A 39 2.36 -9.00 -13.12
C GLY A 39 2.54 -9.93 -11.94
N ILE A 40 1.87 -9.67 -10.82
CA ILE A 40 1.94 -10.53 -9.66
C ILE A 40 0.84 -11.58 -9.76
N ASN A 41 1.20 -12.82 -9.48
CA ASN A 41 0.24 -13.90 -9.55
C ASN A 41 -0.98 -13.60 -8.69
N ALA A 42 -2.16 -13.86 -9.23
CA ALA A 42 -3.41 -13.54 -8.53
C ALA A 42 -3.50 -14.23 -7.17
N THR A 43 -2.93 -15.43 -7.06
CA THR A 43 -2.99 -16.15 -5.79
C THR A 43 -2.17 -15.47 -4.70
N ASN A 44 -1.29 -14.55 -5.06
CA ASN A 44 -0.48 -13.83 -4.09
C ASN A 44 -1.06 -12.47 -3.70
N ILE A 45 -2.05 -11.98 -4.43
CA ILE A 45 -2.61 -10.67 -4.14
C ILE A 45 -3.32 -10.64 -2.79
N SER A 46 -4.22 -11.58 -2.55
CA SER A 46 -4.92 -11.61 -1.27
C SER A 46 -3.98 -11.80 -0.09
N PRO A 47 -3.02 -12.73 -0.15
CA PRO A 47 -2.05 -12.85 0.95
C PRO A 47 -1.24 -11.58 1.16
N LEU A 48 -0.91 -10.85 0.11
CA LEU A 48 -0.19 -9.59 0.28
C LEU A 48 -1.05 -8.55 0.98
N GLU A 49 -2.32 -8.46 0.59
CA GLU A 49 -3.22 -7.49 1.20
C GLU A 49 -3.51 -7.82 2.65
N ASN A 50 -3.46 -9.09 3.00
CA ASN A 50 -3.75 -9.55 4.35
C ASN A 50 -2.52 -9.83 5.20
N GLU A 51 -1.36 -9.37 4.75
CA GLU A 51 -0.11 -9.47 5.50
C GLU A 51 0.30 -10.92 5.79
N ARG A 52 -0.07 -11.83 4.94
CA ARG A 52 0.32 -13.22 5.12
C ARG A 52 1.64 -13.56 4.49
N ILE A 53 2.07 -12.73 3.53
CA ILE A 53 3.39 -12.87 2.94
C ILE A 53 3.98 -11.48 2.86
N ASP A 54 5.31 -11.42 2.91
CA ASP A 54 6.02 -10.15 2.84
C ASP A 54 6.00 -9.62 1.43
N ILE A 55 5.90 -8.32 1.32
CA ILE A 55 5.83 -7.72 0.00
C ILE A 55 7.14 -7.80 -0.73
N GLY A 56 8.24 -7.48 -0.07
CA GLY A 56 9.54 -7.49 -0.72
C GLY A 56 9.71 -6.34 -1.70
N LYS A 57 10.96 -6.07 -2.05
CA LYS A 57 11.25 -4.92 -2.89
C LYS A 57 10.70 -5.09 -4.30
N LYS A 58 10.87 -6.27 -4.88
CA LYS A 58 10.42 -6.49 -6.24
C LYS A 58 8.92 -6.32 -6.40
N ARG A 59 8.17 -6.91 -5.48
CA ARG A 59 6.71 -6.78 -5.55
C ARG A 59 6.26 -5.36 -5.31
N ALA A 60 6.96 -4.65 -4.40
CA ALA A 60 6.63 -3.26 -4.15
C ALA A 60 6.81 -2.43 -5.41
N GLU A 61 7.87 -2.69 -6.15
CA GLU A 61 8.11 -1.98 -7.39
C GLU A 61 7.07 -2.30 -8.45
N GLN A 62 6.68 -3.58 -8.53
CA GLN A 62 5.66 -3.99 -9.48
C GLN A 62 4.32 -3.33 -9.18
N LEU A 63 3.96 -3.29 -7.89
CA LEU A 63 2.71 -2.68 -7.49
C LEU A 63 2.74 -1.18 -7.65
N ALA A 64 3.86 -0.55 -7.29
CA ALA A 64 3.98 0.89 -7.43
C ALA A 64 3.83 1.31 -8.88
N LYS A 65 4.40 0.53 -9.78
CA LYS A 65 4.29 0.83 -11.19
C LYS A 65 2.83 0.70 -11.66
N ALA A 66 2.16 -0.35 -11.21
CA ALA A 66 0.76 -0.56 -11.58
C ALA A 66 -0.12 0.57 -11.06
N PHE A 67 0.14 1.04 -9.85
CA PHE A 67 -0.65 2.11 -9.25
C PHE A 67 -0.18 3.50 -9.64
N ASP A 68 0.99 3.58 -10.28
CA ASP A 68 1.60 4.86 -10.64
C ASP A 68 1.90 5.70 -9.40
N VAL A 69 2.54 5.08 -8.43
CA VAL A 69 2.98 5.76 -7.22
C VAL A 69 4.42 5.38 -6.94
N HIS A 70 5.03 6.10 -6.02
CA HIS A 70 6.40 5.80 -5.63
C HIS A 70 6.41 4.54 -4.78
N PRO A 71 7.38 3.62 -5.01
CA PRO A 71 7.41 2.37 -4.24
C PRO A 71 7.48 2.56 -2.73
N ALA A 72 8.04 3.67 -2.27
CA ALA A 72 8.14 3.92 -0.84
C ALA A 72 6.77 3.98 -0.17
N ILE A 73 5.75 4.38 -0.90
CA ILE A 73 4.40 4.44 -0.35
C ILE A 73 3.94 3.06 0.08
N ILE A 74 4.39 2.04 -0.64
CA ILE A 74 4.02 0.68 -0.34
C ILE A 74 4.98 0.03 0.63
N MET A 75 6.28 0.25 0.44
CA MET A 75 7.28 -0.39 1.30
C MET A 75 7.36 0.22 2.68
N PHE A 76 7.16 1.51 2.77
CA PHE A 76 7.31 2.23 4.03
C PHE A 76 6.09 3.07 4.33
N PRO A 77 4.94 2.42 4.53
CA PRO A 77 3.69 3.17 4.74
C PRO A 77 3.70 3.97 6.03
N GLU A 78 4.62 3.65 6.93
CA GLU A 78 4.73 4.39 8.16
C GLU A 78 5.31 5.78 7.95
N TYR A 79 5.94 6.02 6.81
CA TYR A 79 6.42 7.35 6.49
C TYR A 79 5.28 8.11 5.83
N GLU A 80 4.87 9.17 6.45
CA GLU A 80 3.73 9.90 5.98
C GLU A 80 4.00 10.74 4.78
N ALA A 81 2.94 11.15 4.13
CA ALA A 81 3.06 12.00 2.98
C ALA A 81 3.83 13.27 3.29
N ALA A 82 3.71 13.78 4.51
CA ALA A 82 4.42 14.98 4.90
C ALA A 82 5.93 14.79 4.86
N GLU A 83 6.38 13.62 5.30
CA GLU A 83 7.79 13.33 5.25
C GLU A 83 8.28 13.15 3.84
N MET A 84 7.49 12.53 3.02
CA MET A 84 7.88 12.37 1.64
C MET A 84 7.92 13.69 0.93
N LYS A 85 7.03 14.59 1.27
CA LYS A 85 7.05 15.93 0.72
C LYS A 85 8.30 16.68 1.14
N ARG A 86 8.68 16.52 2.37
CA ARG A 86 9.89 17.17 2.86
C ARG A 86 11.11 16.67 2.14
N ALA A 87 11.14 15.39 1.84
CA ALA A 87 12.26 14.80 1.16
C ALA A 87 12.34 15.27 -0.29
N ALA A 88 11.22 15.59 -0.85
CA ALA A 88 11.21 16.09 -2.21
C ALA A 88 11.62 17.52 -2.25
#